data_6f76818b13013a04d941609e92f50998
#
_entry.id   6f76818b13013a04d941609e92f50998
#
_cell.length_a   1.000
_cell.length_b   1.000
_cell.length_c   1.000
_cell.angle_alpha   90.00
_cell.angle_beta   90.00
_cell.angle_gamma   90.00
#
_symmetry.space_group_name_H-M   'P 1'
#
loop_
_entity.id
_entity.type
_entity.pdbx_description
1 polymer ?
#
loop_
_entity_poly.entity_id
_entity_poly.type
_entity_poly.pdbx_seq_one_letter_code
_entity_poly.pdbx_strand_id
1 'polypeptide(L)'
;MAQYELLHKELPQVTYDPVSRILKIEKKDKKRSGLIAVCTAGTADIAVAEEAAQTAEFFGANVERIYDVGVSGIHRLLSRLAVIQKANCVVAVAGMEGALASVLGGLVSRPVIGVPTSVGYGANMGGISALLTMINSCANGVAVVNIDNGYGAGYLATQINRLGVHDEEA
;
A
#
# COMPACT_ATOMS: atom_id res chain seq x y z
N MET A 1 -3.58 -2.68 22.05
CA MET A 1 -2.70 -2.78 23.23
C MET A 1 -3.10 -3.95 24.12
N ALA A 2 -4.29 -3.96 24.74
CA ALA A 2 -4.70 -5.05 25.66
C ALA A 2 -4.62 -6.46 25.04
N GLN A 3 -5.03 -6.64 23.78
CA GLN A 3 -4.95 -7.92 23.07
C GLN A 3 -3.50 -8.38 22.87
N TYR A 4 -2.59 -7.44 22.54
CA TYR A 4 -1.16 -7.74 22.42
C TYR A 4 -0.56 -8.22 23.76
N GLU A 5 -0.87 -7.52 24.85
CA GLU A 5 -0.34 -7.86 26.18
C GLU A 5 -0.80 -9.24 26.64
N LEU A 6 -2.05 -9.63 26.32
CA LEU A 6 -2.57 -10.97 26.62
C LEU A 6 -1.85 -12.03 25.77
N LEU A 7 -1.75 -11.82 24.47
CA LEU A 7 -1.12 -12.78 23.56
C LEU A 7 0.39 -12.91 23.81
N HIS A 8 1.07 -11.82 24.11
CA HIS A 8 2.53 -11.84 24.30
C HIS A 8 2.95 -12.64 25.56
N LYS A 9 2.08 -12.77 26.56
CA LYS A 9 2.33 -13.62 27.75
C LYS A 9 2.40 -15.10 27.38
N GLU A 10 1.56 -15.55 26.45
CA GLU A 10 1.49 -16.95 26.02
C GLU A 10 2.35 -17.24 24.80
N LEU A 11 2.53 -16.25 23.94
CA LEU A 11 3.26 -16.31 22.68
C LEU A 11 4.30 -15.17 22.61
N PRO A 12 5.48 -15.33 23.27
CA PRO A 12 6.48 -14.25 23.32
C PRO A 12 7.03 -13.80 21.96
N GLN A 13 6.87 -14.62 20.91
CA GLN A 13 7.28 -14.31 19.54
C GLN A 13 6.30 -13.37 18.79
N VAL A 14 5.15 -13.08 19.39
CA VAL A 14 4.18 -12.13 18.81
C VAL A 14 4.77 -10.72 18.83
N THR A 15 4.67 -10.03 17.70
CA THR A 15 5.04 -8.61 17.56
C THR A 15 3.82 -7.76 17.26
N TYR A 16 3.84 -6.51 17.70
CA TYR A 16 2.80 -5.54 17.43
C TYR A 16 3.39 -4.26 16.88
N ASP A 17 2.85 -3.80 15.76
CA ASP A 17 3.16 -2.49 15.22
C ASP A 17 2.05 -1.48 15.57
N PRO A 18 2.33 -0.40 16.29
CA PRO A 18 1.31 0.57 16.69
C PRO A 18 0.81 1.46 15.55
N VAL A 19 1.56 1.57 14.43
CA VAL A 19 1.18 2.40 13.28
C VAL A 19 0.13 1.68 12.45
N SER A 20 0.43 0.46 11.99
CA SER A 20 -0.49 -0.37 11.22
C SER A 20 -1.49 -1.13 12.08
N ARG A 21 -1.26 -1.20 13.40
CA ARG A 21 -2.01 -2.01 14.37
C ARG A 21 -2.02 -3.51 14.08
N ILE A 22 -1.02 -3.99 13.35
CA ILE A 22 -0.86 -5.40 13.04
C ILE A 22 -0.23 -6.15 14.20
N LEU A 23 -0.83 -7.29 14.53
CA LEU A 23 -0.22 -8.34 15.34
C LEU A 23 0.25 -9.45 14.41
N LYS A 24 1.51 -9.88 14.55
CA LYS A 24 2.06 -10.95 13.69
C LYS A 24 3.05 -11.82 14.41
N ILE A 25 3.15 -13.07 13.94
CA ILE A 25 4.24 -14.00 14.24
C ILE A 25 4.90 -14.30 12.90
N GLU A 26 6.12 -13.87 12.71
CA GLU A 26 6.86 -14.04 11.45
C GLU A 26 7.95 -15.11 11.59
N LYS A 27 8.11 -15.97 10.57
CA LYS A 27 9.21 -16.94 10.52
C LYS A 27 10.54 -16.21 10.31
N LYS A 28 11.59 -16.62 11.06
CA LYS A 28 12.91 -15.95 11.03
C LYS A 28 13.60 -15.99 9.67
N ASP A 29 13.44 -17.08 8.91
CA ASP A 29 14.19 -17.32 7.65
C ASP A 29 13.32 -17.14 6.39
N LYS A 30 12.42 -16.18 6.42
CA LYS A 30 11.53 -15.92 5.32
C LYS A 30 12.25 -15.23 4.16
N LYS A 31 12.30 -15.89 3.01
CA LYS A 31 12.78 -15.28 1.77
C LYS A 31 11.71 -14.33 1.22
N ARG A 32 12.14 -13.15 0.80
CA ARG A 32 11.32 -12.17 0.10
C ARG A 32 11.80 -12.06 -1.35
N SER A 33 10.87 -11.88 -2.28
CA SER A 33 11.17 -11.78 -3.71
C SER A 33 10.36 -10.68 -4.39
N GLY A 34 10.82 -10.25 -5.57
CA GLY A 34 10.21 -9.17 -6.33
C GLY A 34 10.22 -7.85 -5.57
N LEU A 35 9.41 -6.89 -6.00
CA LEU A 35 9.30 -5.55 -5.39
C LEU A 35 7.88 -5.00 -5.54
N ILE A 36 7.34 -4.46 -4.46
CA ILE A 36 6.10 -3.69 -4.44
C ILE A 36 6.44 -2.28 -3.96
N ALA A 37 5.97 -1.26 -4.65
CA ALA A 37 6.05 0.13 -4.19
C ALA A 37 4.76 0.51 -3.47
N VAL A 38 4.85 0.96 -2.21
CA VAL A 38 3.71 1.47 -1.44
C VAL A 38 3.87 2.98 -1.28
N CYS A 39 2.95 3.73 -1.90
CA CYS A 39 3.00 5.20 -1.97
C CYS A 39 1.85 5.81 -1.17
N THR A 40 2.11 6.87 -0.39
CA THR A 40 1.04 7.67 0.24
C THR A 40 0.95 9.07 -0.34
N ALA A 41 -0.28 9.60 -0.43
CA ALA A 41 -0.49 11.00 -0.78
C ALA A 41 -0.03 11.94 0.34
N GLY A 42 -0.44 11.66 1.56
CA GLY A 42 -0.06 12.43 2.74
C GLY A 42 0.48 11.57 3.88
N THR A 43 0.99 12.23 4.91
CA THR A 43 1.49 11.57 6.12
C THR A 43 0.37 10.93 6.95
N ALA A 44 -0.84 11.45 6.86
CA ALA A 44 -2.00 10.90 7.56
C ALA A 44 -2.47 9.54 6.98
N ASP A 45 -2.06 9.21 5.75
CA ASP A 45 -2.36 7.94 5.09
C ASP A 45 -1.41 6.80 5.50
N ILE A 46 -0.35 7.11 6.25
CA ILE A 46 0.75 6.17 6.58
C ILE A 46 0.24 4.94 7.32
N ALA A 47 -0.75 5.07 8.19
CA ALA A 47 -1.25 3.91 8.95
C ALA A 47 -1.82 2.82 8.03
N VAL A 48 -2.61 3.19 7.02
CA VAL A 48 -3.17 2.28 6.02
C VAL A 48 -2.07 1.75 5.08
N ALA A 49 -1.12 2.61 4.72
CA ALA A 49 0.02 2.21 3.90
C ALA A 49 0.94 1.21 4.61
N GLU A 50 1.20 1.39 5.91
CA GLU A 50 1.97 0.43 6.71
C GLU A 50 1.23 -0.91 6.84
N GLU A 51 -0.10 -0.89 6.96
CA GLU A 51 -0.88 -2.12 6.91
C GLU A 51 -0.66 -2.86 5.59
N ALA A 52 -0.71 -2.17 4.45
CA ALA A 52 -0.44 -2.77 3.15
C ALA A 52 1.01 -3.26 3.01
N ALA A 53 1.98 -2.45 3.41
CA ALA A 53 3.39 -2.75 3.32
C ALA A 53 3.77 -3.97 4.16
N GLN A 54 3.38 -3.99 5.44
CA GLN A 54 3.68 -5.10 6.33
C GLN A 54 2.93 -6.38 5.95
N THR A 55 1.72 -6.27 5.39
CA THR A 55 0.99 -7.41 4.83
C THR A 55 1.77 -8.00 3.65
N ALA A 56 2.20 -7.18 2.71
CA ALA A 56 3.00 -7.64 1.56
C ALA A 56 4.32 -8.29 2.00
N GLU A 57 5.02 -7.70 2.95
CA GLU A 57 6.23 -8.27 3.54
C GLU A 57 5.95 -9.59 4.26
N PHE A 58 4.84 -9.67 5.00
CA PHE A 58 4.42 -10.90 5.67
C PHE A 58 4.14 -12.03 4.67
N PHE A 59 3.65 -11.74 3.49
CA PHE A 59 3.41 -12.73 2.43
C PHE A 59 4.59 -12.92 1.47
N GLY A 60 5.76 -12.32 1.73
CA GLY A 60 7.04 -12.64 1.09
C GLY A 60 7.44 -11.71 -0.06
N ALA A 61 6.92 -10.50 -0.12
CA ALA A 61 7.39 -9.48 -1.05
C ALA A 61 8.46 -8.56 -0.43
N ASN A 62 9.38 -8.03 -1.24
CA ASN A 62 10.12 -6.83 -0.87
C ASN A 62 9.22 -5.60 -1.07
N VAL A 63 9.33 -4.63 -0.18
CA VAL A 63 8.50 -3.42 -0.23
C VAL A 63 9.37 -2.17 -0.13
N GLU A 64 9.17 -1.26 -1.09
CA GLU A 64 9.69 0.10 -1.03
C GLU A 64 8.59 1.05 -0.56
N ARG A 65 8.84 1.75 0.55
CA ARG A 65 7.94 2.72 1.16
C ARG A 65 8.23 4.11 0.63
N ILE A 66 7.25 4.77 -0.01
CA ILE A 66 7.38 6.07 -0.66
C ILE A 66 6.26 6.97 -0.15
N TYR A 67 6.50 7.62 0.97
CA TYR A 67 5.48 8.36 1.69
C TYR A 67 5.50 9.85 1.40
N ASP A 68 4.34 10.49 1.56
CA ASP A 68 4.13 11.93 1.39
C ASP A 68 4.50 12.43 -0.02
N VAL A 69 4.01 11.72 -1.05
CA VAL A 69 4.23 12.05 -2.47
C VAL A 69 2.94 12.47 -3.18
N GLY A 70 2.03 13.10 -2.46
CA GLY A 70 0.76 13.59 -3.00
C GLY A 70 0.91 14.65 -4.07
N VAL A 71 -0.18 14.86 -4.81
CA VAL A 71 -0.22 15.75 -5.99
C VAL A 71 0.00 17.24 -5.66
N SER A 72 -0.20 17.65 -4.41
CA SER A 72 0.10 19.01 -3.95
C SER A 72 1.59 19.36 -4.02
N GLY A 73 2.46 18.34 -4.09
CA GLY A 73 3.90 18.47 -4.29
C GLY A 73 4.40 17.43 -5.28
N ILE A 74 3.87 17.45 -6.50
CA ILE A 74 4.13 16.44 -7.54
C ILE A 74 5.61 16.19 -7.81
N HIS A 75 6.48 17.16 -7.60
CA HIS A 75 7.94 17.02 -7.73
C HIS A 75 8.51 15.95 -6.80
N ARG A 76 7.90 15.73 -5.62
CA ARG A 76 8.30 14.68 -4.67
C ARG A 76 8.05 13.29 -5.27
N LEU A 77 6.90 13.09 -5.90
CA LEU A 77 6.58 11.86 -6.62
C LEU A 77 7.54 11.63 -7.79
N LEU A 78 7.73 12.65 -8.62
CA LEU A 78 8.59 12.56 -9.79
C LEU A 78 10.06 12.24 -9.43
N SER A 79 10.55 12.75 -8.31
CA SER A 79 11.90 12.43 -7.81
C SER A 79 12.08 10.95 -7.42
N ARG A 80 11.00 10.23 -7.13
CA ARG A 80 11.00 8.81 -6.75
C ARG A 80 10.56 7.89 -7.89
N LEU A 81 10.19 8.44 -9.04
CA LEU A 81 9.59 7.68 -10.14
C LEU A 81 10.47 6.51 -10.61
N ALA A 82 11.77 6.71 -10.73
CA ALA A 82 12.71 5.67 -11.17
C ALA A 82 12.73 4.43 -10.24
N VAL A 83 12.43 4.61 -8.96
CA VAL A 83 12.31 3.52 -7.99
C VAL A 83 10.94 2.85 -8.12
N ILE A 84 9.87 3.65 -8.25
CA ILE A 84 8.50 3.16 -8.39
C ILE A 84 8.36 2.27 -9.64
N GLN A 85 8.97 2.66 -10.74
CA GLN A 85 8.91 1.94 -12.02
C GLN A 85 9.59 0.56 -12.00
N LYS A 86 10.42 0.27 -10.99
CA LYS A 86 11.04 -1.05 -10.80
C LYS A 86 10.10 -2.06 -10.11
N ALA A 87 9.03 -1.58 -9.51
CA ALA A 87 8.10 -2.44 -8.80
C ALA A 87 7.23 -3.26 -9.77
N ASN A 88 6.89 -4.50 -9.39
CA ASN A 88 5.96 -5.36 -10.12
C ASN A 88 4.50 -4.92 -9.92
N CYS A 89 4.23 -4.23 -8.82
CA CYS A 89 2.92 -3.66 -8.50
C CYS A 89 3.12 -2.41 -7.64
N VAL A 90 2.22 -1.43 -7.81
CA VAL A 90 2.21 -0.20 -7.00
C VAL A 90 0.94 -0.14 -6.18
N VAL A 91 1.06 0.16 -4.90
CA VAL A 91 -0.08 0.44 -4.00
C VAL A 91 -0.12 1.95 -3.77
N ALA A 92 -1.22 2.59 -4.15
CA ALA A 92 -1.44 4.04 -4.06
C ALA A 92 -2.47 4.35 -2.98
N VAL A 93 -2.02 4.81 -1.82
CA VAL A 93 -2.85 5.08 -0.63
C VAL A 93 -3.13 6.57 -0.54
N ALA A 94 -4.39 6.98 -0.62
CA ALA A 94 -4.76 8.39 -0.62
C ALA A 94 -6.18 8.63 -0.06
N GLY A 95 -6.29 9.60 0.81
CA GLY A 95 -7.54 10.21 1.23
C GLY A 95 -7.92 11.43 0.38
N MET A 96 -8.71 12.33 0.95
CA MET A 96 -9.22 13.53 0.29
C MET A 96 -9.91 13.21 -1.05
N GLU A 97 -9.34 13.65 -2.18
CA GLU A 97 -9.83 13.42 -3.55
C GLU A 97 -9.24 12.17 -4.22
N GLY A 98 -8.26 11.49 -3.60
CA GLY A 98 -7.71 10.24 -4.12
C GLY A 98 -6.91 10.33 -5.43
N ALA A 99 -6.43 11.50 -5.82
CA ALA A 99 -5.81 11.73 -7.13
C ALA A 99 -4.50 10.97 -7.38
N LEU A 100 -3.77 10.59 -6.32
CA LEU A 100 -2.47 9.91 -6.44
C LEU A 100 -2.56 8.63 -7.27
N ALA A 101 -3.63 7.84 -7.13
CA ALA A 101 -3.79 6.60 -7.88
C ALA A 101 -3.83 6.82 -9.39
N SER A 102 -4.57 7.84 -9.84
CA SER A 102 -4.65 8.21 -11.27
C SER A 102 -3.32 8.70 -11.82
N VAL A 103 -2.61 9.52 -11.04
CA VAL A 103 -1.29 10.03 -11.45
C VAL A 103 -0.28 8.90 -11.57
N LEU A 104 -0.21 8.01 -10.59
CA LEU A 104 0.66 6.83 -10.64
C LEU A 104 0.29 5.92 -11.81
N GLY A 105 -1.00 5.66 -12.04
CA GLY A 105 -1.47 4.86 -13.17
C GLY A 105 -1.07 5.41 -14.53
N GLY A 106 -0.92 6.74 -14.66
CA GLY A 106 -0.40 7.39 -15.86
C GLY A 106 1.13 7.38 -16.01
N LEU A 107 1.86 7.12 -14.91
CA LEU A 107 3.33 7.20 -14.88
C LEU A 107 4.03 5.84 -14.91
N VAL A 108 3.31 4.75 -14.63
CA VAL A 108 3.87 3.40 -14.58
C VAL A 108 3.17 2.47 -15.56
N SER A 109 3.88 1.43 -16.02
CA SER A 109 3.34 0.36 -16.87
C SER A 109 2.91 -0.88 -16.08
N ARG A 110 2.93 -0.80 -14.75
CA ARG A 110 2.60 -1.89 -13.84
C ARG A 110 1.22 -1.67 -13.21
N PRO A 111 0.54 -2.74 -12.76
CA PRO A 111 -0.73 -2.61 -12.07
C PRO A 111 -0.63 -1.67 -10.86
N VAL A 112 -1.63 -0.80 -10.69
CA VAL A 112 -1.76 0.10 -9.54
C VAL A 112 -2.99 -0.31 -8.73
N ILE A 113 -2.80 -0.54 -7.43
CA ILE A 113 -3.89 -0.80 -6.50
C ILE A 113 -4.17 0.49 -5.73
N GLY A 114 -5.30 1.12 -6.03
CA GLY A 114 -5.79 2.28 -5.31
C GLY A 114 -6.41 1.89 -3.97
N VAL A 115 -5.95 2.51 -2.90
CA VAL A 115 -6.50 2.36 -1.55
C VAL A 115 -7.04 3.71 -1.11
N PRO A 116 -8.35 3.94 -1.25
CA PRO A 116 -8.95 5.14 -0.69
C PRO A 116 -8.87 5.08 0.84
N THR A 117 -8.58 6.20 1.48
CA THR A 117 -8.59 6.28 2.94
C THR A 117 -9.71 7.17 3.44
N SER A 118 -10.17 6.92 4.66
CA SER A 118 -11.14 7.78 5.35
C SER A 118 -10.54 9.12 5.81
N VAL A 119 -9.24 9.30 5.61
CA VAL A 119 -8.52 10.54 5.93
C VAL A 119 -9.04 11.69 5.09
N GLY A 120 -9.51 12.74 5.76
CA GLY A 120 -10.02 13.93 5.08
C GLY A 120 -11.03 14.70 5.91
N TYR A 121 -11.61 15.71 5.30
CA TYR A 121 -12.63 16.59 5.90
C TYR A 121 -13.62 17.07 4.84
N GLY A 122 -14.70 17.74 5.28
CA GLY A 122 -15.69 18.32 4.38
C GLY A 122 -16.37 17.28 3.48
N ALA A 123 -16.34 17.49 2.19
CA ALA A 123 -16.98 16.62 1.20
C ALA A 123 -16.26 15.28 0.96
N ASN A 124 -15.21 14.96 1.70
CA ASN A 124 -14.54 13.66 1.65
C ASN A 124 -15.49 12.50 2.04
N MET A 125 -16.46 12.77 2.93
CA MET A 125 -17.49 11.80 3.35
C MET A 125 -16.88 10.46 3.83
N GLY A 126 -15.82 10.53 4.64
CA GLY A 126 -15.17 9.31 5.19
C GLY A 126 -14.50 8.42 4.15
N GLY A 127 -13.97 9.02 3.07
CA GLY A 127 -13.25 8.31 2.01
C GLY A 127 -14.07 8.02 0.75
N ILE A 128 -15.37 8.32 0.73
CA ILE A 128 -16.22 8.10 -0.45
C ILE A 128 -15.72 8.93 -1.65
N SER A 129 -15.30 10.17 -1.44
CA SER A 129 -14.74 11.01 -2.51
C SER A 129 -13.51 10.35 -3.15
N ALA A 130 -12.56 9.87 -2.34
CA ALA A 130 -11.37 9.17 -2.82
C ALA A 130 -11.74 7.87 -3.55
N LEU A 131 -12.67 7.08 -2.99
CA LEU A 131 -13.16 5.85 -3.62
C LEU A 131 -13.75 6.11 -5.01
N LEU A 132 -14.66 7.07 -5.11
CA LEU A 132 -15.31 7.40 -6.38
C LEU A 132 -14.31 7.94 -7.41
N THR A 133 -13.37 8.77 -7.00
CA THR A 133 -12.30 9.25 -7.89
C THR A 133 -11.44 8.10 -8.42
N MET A 134 -11.02 7.19 -7.56
CA MET A 134 -10.17 6.06 -7.96
C MET A 134 -10.91 5.09 -8.89
N ILE A 135 -12.18 4.76 -8.60
CA ILE A 135 -13.01 3.89 -9.47
C ILE A 135 -13.25 4.52 -10.84
N ASN A 136 -13.39 5.85 -10.90
CA ASN A 136 -13.62 6.59 -12.15
C ASN A 136 -12.31 7.05 -12.81
N SER A 137 -11.15 6.50 -12.43
CA SER A 137 -9.87 6.87 -13.01
C SER A 137 -9.82 6.55 -14.51
N CYS A 138 -9.36 7.52 -15.32
CA CYS A 138 -9.06 7.30 -16.74
C CYS A 138 -7.74 6.55 -16.97
N ALA A 139 -6.91 6.41 -15.92
CA ALA A 139 -5.65 5.67 -16.03
C ALA A 139 -5.95 4.16 -16.05
N ASN A 140 -5.63 3.51 -17.15
CA ASN A 140 -5.80 2.06 -17.27
C ASN A 140 -4.85 1.30 -16.32
N GLY A 141 -5.30 0.13 -15.82
CA GLY A 141 -4.50 -0.66 -14.90
C GLY A 141 -4.63 -0.26 -13.43
N VAL A 142 -5.52 0.68 -13.09
CA VAL A 142 -5.89 0.99 -11.70
C VAL A 142 -7.02 0.08 -11.26
N ALA A 143 -6.77 -0.74 -10.25
CA ALA A 143 -7.79 -1.49 -9.51
C ALA A 143 -7.97 -0.86 -8.12
N VAL A 144 -9.17 -0.95 -7.55
CA VAL A 144 -9.47 -0.26 -6.28
C VAL A 144 -9.97 -1.26 -5.25
N VAL A 145 -9.43 -1.16 -4.03
CA VAL A 145 -9.93 -1.90 -2.87
C VAL A 145 -10.89 -1.02 -2.04
N ASN A 146 -11.48 -1.60 -1.01
CA ASN A 146 -12.37 -0.85 -0.12
C ASN A 146 -11.62 0.25 0.67
N ILE A 147 -12.35 1.20 1.23
CA ILE A 147 -11.82 2.28 2.07
C ILE A 147 -11.05 1.68 3.27
N ASP A 148 -9.87 2.22 3.55
CA ASP A 148 -8.96 1.83 4.64
C ASP A 148 -8.52 0.34 4.58
N ASN A 149 -8.65 -0.32 3.44
CA ASN A 149 -8.29 -1.74 3.31
C ASN A 149 -6.83 -1.93 2.87
N GLY A 150 -5.89 -1.56 3.72
CA GLY A 150 -4.46 -1.79 3.49
C GLY A 150 -4.12 -3.27 3.39
N TYR A 151 -4.72 -4.11 4.24
CA TYR A 151 -4.52 -5.56 4.19
C TYR A 151 -4.87 -6.16 2.82
N GLY A 152 -6.08 -5.86 2.30
CA GLY A 152 -6.51 -6.37 1.00
C GLY A 152 -5.60 -5.91 -0.13
N ALA A 153 -5.14 -4.67 -0.10
CA ALA A 153 -4.20 -4.14 -1.10
C ALA A 153 -2.84 -4.83 -1.03
N GLY A 154 -2.26 -4.99 0.17
CA GLY A 154 -0.98 -5.66 0.37
C GLY A 154 -1.02 -7.12 -0.05
N TYR A 155 -2.11 -7.82 0.25
CA TYR A 155 -2.30 -9.20 -0.18
C TYR A 155 -2.41 -9.31 -1.71
N LEU A 156 -3.28 -8.51 -2.34
CA LEU A 156 -3.46 -8.50 -3.80
C LEU A 156 -2.15 -8.12 -4.53
N ALA A 157 -1.45 -7.09 -4.04
CA ALA A 157 -0.14 -6.70 -4.59
C ALA A 157 0.87 -7.85 -4.53
N THR A 158 0.86 -8.64 -3.45
CA THR A 158 1.73 -9.82 -3.34
C THR A 158 1.38 -10.90 -4.37
N GLN A 159 0.10 -11.12 -4.65
CA GLN A 159 -0.29 -12.07 -5.70
C GLN A 159 0.23 -11.63 -7.06
N ILE A 160 0.07 -10.35 -7.41
CA ILE A 160 0.59 -9.78 -8.66
C ILE A 160 2.13 -9.87 -8.71
N ASN A 161 2.81 -9.52 -7.61
CA ASN A 161 4.27 -9.57 -7.53
C ASN A 161 4.80 -10.98 -7.78
N ARG A 162 4.13 -12.02 -7.27
CA ARG A 162 4.53 -13.43 -7.50
C ARG A 162 4.48 -13.83 -8.96
N LEU A 163 3.51 -13.33 -9.73
CA LEU A 163 3.42 -13.60 -11.17
C LEU A 163 4.63 -13.03 -11.91
N GLY A 164 5.08 -11.82 -11.53
CA GLY A 164 6.24 -11.17 -12.16
C GLY A 164 7.58 -11.80 -11.78
N VAL A 165 7.68 -12.51 -10.65
CA VAL A 165 8.93 -13.17 -10.22
C VAL A 165 9.16 -14.48 -10.96
N HIS A 166 8.11 -15.21 -11.32
CA HIS A 166 8.25 -16.47 -12.07
C HIS A 166 8.80 -16.27 -13.49
N ASP A 167 8.64 -15.07 -14.07
CA ASP A 167 9.16 -14.77 -15.41
C ASP A 167 10.68 -14.48 -15.40
N GLU A 168 11.29 -14.21 -14.24
CA GLU A 168 12.74 -13.95 -14.13
C GLU A 168 13.56 -15.25 -13.91
N GLU A 169 12.92 -16.35 -13.54
CA GLU A 169 13.56 -17.65 -13.31
C GLU A 169 13.41 -18.62 -14.52
N ALA A 170 12.71 -18.19 -15.58
CA ALA A 170 12.50 -18.95 -16.80
C ALA A 170 13.41 -18.48 -17.93
#